data_8a4d65785704e8255163092e0da4b34f
#
_entry.id   8a4d65785704e8255163092e0da4b34f
#
_cell.length_a   1.000
_cell.length_b   1.000
_cell.length_c   1.000
_cell.angle_alpha   90.00
_cell.angle_beta   90.00
_cell.angle_gamma   90.00
#
_symmetry.space_group_name_H-M   'P 1'
#
loop_
_entity.id
_entity.type
_entity.pdbx_description
1 polymer ?
#
loop_
_entity_poly.entity_id
_entity_poly.type
_entity_poly.pdbx_seq_one_letter_code
_entity_poly.pdbx_strand_id
1 'polypeptide(L)'
;MMLPSCINDDDSSELLRPTALVTVCPDADGSFIMQLDDETQLVPTNLKSSPFGAKEVRALVNYTETNVSPQDKNTRYVEVNWLDSIRTKLPVETLGEQDAAKFGDDPVEIVQDWVTVAEDGYLTLRIRTLWSSPHATHVLNLVTGTNPEDPYELELRHDAKGDTNGNWGDALIAFNLNKLPGADAGKAGIKLKWKSFTGEKSAEFEIKMRPLKQEIDAYNIRYSNGIE
;
A
#
# COMPACT_ATOMS: atom_id res chain seq x y z
N MET A 1 -16.56 -51.56 -12.09
CA MET A 1 -16.61 -50.89 -10.80
C MET A 1 -15.63 -49.73 -10.91
N MET A 2 -16.15 -48.54 -11.28
CA MET A 2 -15.36 -47.33 -11.43
C MET A 2 -15.45 -46.55 -10.13
N LEU A 3 -14.29 -46.26 -9.53
CA LEU A 3 -14.18 -45.37 -8.38
C LEU A 3 -14.11 -43.94 -8.92
N PRO A 4 -14.94 -43.02 -8.47
CA PRO A 4 -14.73 -41.60 -8.74
C PRO A 4 -13.61 -41.12 -7.86
N SER A 5 -12.49 -40.72 -8.46
CA SER A 5 -11.45 -39.94 -7.80
C SER A 5 -11.93 -38.49 -7.78
N CYS A 6 -12.57 -38.08 -6.71
CA CYS A 6 -12.72 -36.66 -6.37
C CYS A 6 -11.39 -36.20 -5.73
N ILE A 7 -10.52 -35.65 -6.55
CA ILE A 7 -9.44 -34.81 -6.06
C ILE A 7 -10.06 -33.40 -6.00
N ASN A 8 -10.36 -32.93 -4.80
CA ASN A 8 -10.65 -31.52 -4.56
C ASN A 8 -9.34 -30.76 -4.67
N ASP A 9 -9.00 -30.30 -5.86
CA ASP A 9 -7.84 -29.42 -6.10
C ASP A 9 -8.16 -27.93 -5.81
N ASP A 10 -9.35 -27.58 -5.32
CA ASP A 10 -9.78 -26.20 -5.18
C ASP A 10 -9.33 -25.52 -3.87
N ASP A 11 -9.15 -26.23 -2.75
CA ASP A 11 -8.87 -25.62 -1.45
C ASP A 11 -7.46 -25.02 -1.35
N SER A 12 -6.46 -25.58 -2.01
CA SER A 12 -5.08 -25.07 -1.91
C SER A 12 -4.85 -23.81 -2.76
N SER A 13 -5.61 -23.62 -3.83
CA SER A 13 -5.46 -22.46 -4.70
C SER A 13 -6.07 -21.18 -4.10
N GLU A 14 -7.10 -21.29 -3.28
CA GLU A 14 -7.70 -20.16 -2.58
C GLU A 14 -6.77 -19.58 -1.51
N LEU A 15 -6.05 -20.43 -0.78
CA LEU A 15 -5.07 -19.99 0.23
C LEU A 15 -3.88 -19.22 -0.34
N LEU A 16 -3.60 -19.35 -1.64
CA LEU A 16 -2.50 -18.63 -2.31
C LEU A 16 -2.90 -17.22 -2.76
N ARG A 17 -4.20 -16.90 -2.77
CA ARG A 17 -4.70 -15.60 -3.23
C ARG A 17 -4.97 -14.68 -2.06
N PRO A 18 -4.66 -13.37 -2.16
CA PRO A 18 -5.08 -12.42 -1.15
C PRO A 18 -6.60 -12.31 -1.12
N THR A 19 -7.17 -12.28 0.09
CA THR A 19 -8.59 -12.01 0.30
C THR A 19 -8.86 -10.51 0.30
N ALA A 20 -7.93 -9.72 0.84
CA ALA A 20 -8.08 -8.28 0.97
C ALA A 20 -6.75 -7.53 1.01
N LEU A 21 -6.85 -6.22 0.80
CA LEU A 21 -5.83 -5.22 1.07
C LEU A 21 -6.23 -4.50 2.37
N VAL A 22 -5.32 -4.42 3.32
CA VAL A 22 -5.60 -3.86 4.66
C VAL A 22 -4.49 -2.91 5.11
N THR A 23 -4.81 -2.05 6.08
CA THR A 23 -3.80 -1.35 6.87
C THR A 23 -3.63 -2.08 8.19
N VAL A 24 -2.45 -2.56 8.48
CA VAL A 24 -2.07 -3.14 9.77
C VAL A 24 -1.78 -2.00 10.74
N CYS A 25 -2.58 -1.86 11.77
CA CYS A 25 -2.51 -0.79 12.76
C CYS A 25 -2.11 -1.38 14.12
N PRO A 26 -0.82 -1.34 14.51
CA PRO A 26 -0.38 -1.82 15.82
C PRO A 26 -0.82 -0.87 16.93
N ASP A 27 -1.13 -1.44 18.08
CA ASP A 27 -1.38 -0.73 19.34
C ASP A 27 -0.12 -0.70 20.22
N ALA A 28 -0.16 0.13 21.28
CA ALA A 28 0.97 0.32 22.18
C ALA A 28 1.34 -0.94 22.99
N ASP A 29 0.40 -1.85 23.20
CA ASP A 29 0.61 -3.15 23.90
C ASP A 29 1.14 -4.25 22.95
N GLY A 30 1.32 -3.93 21.66
CA GLY A 30 1.77 -4.84 20.62
C GLY A 30 0.64 -5.60 19.92
N SER A 31 -0.58 -5.53 20.40
CA SER A 31 -1.77 -6.02 19.67
C SER A 31 -1.96 -5.21 18.40
N PHE A 32 -2.81 -5.65 17.49
CA PHE A 32 -3.10 -4.91 16.27
C PHE A 32 -4.48 -5.23 15.70
N ILE A 33 -4.98 -4.30 14.95
CA ILE A 33 -6.13 -4.50 14.07
C ILE A 33 -5.68 -4.35 12.61
N MET A 34 -6.50 -4.83 11.69
CA MET A 34 -6.33 -4.61 10.26
C MET A 34 -7.53 -3.79 9.76
N GLN A 35 -7.30 -2.55 9.36
CA GLN A 35 -8.33 -1.73 8.73
C GLN A 35 -8.55 -2.22 7.31
N LEU A 36 -9.77 -2.67 7.01
CA LEU A 36 -10.14 -3.21 5.70
C LEU A 36 -10.55 -2.10 4.73
N ASP A 37 -11.41 -1.23 5.21
CA ASP A 37 -11.92 -0.06 4.50
C ASP A 37 -12.16 1.07 5.49
N ASP A 38 -12.83 2.15 5.08
CA ASP A 38 -13.07 3.32 5.92
C ASP A 38 -13.88 3.03 7.19
N GLU A 39 -14.59 1.90 7.26
CA GLU A 39 -15.51 1.58 8.35
C GLU A 39 -15.21 0.22 9.00
N THR A 40 -14.67 -0.74 8.24
CA THR A 40 -14.55 -2.13 8.66
C THR A 40 -13.17 -2.45 9.21
N GLN A 41 -13.14 -3.05 10.39
CA GLN A 41 -11.92 -3.53 11.05
C GLN A 41 -11.92 -5.06 11.13
N LEU A 42 -10.77 -5.66 10.86
CA LEU A 42 -10.52 -7.08 11.06
C LEU A 42 -9.68 -7.27 12.33
N VAL A 43 -10.16 -8.09 13.24
CA VAL A 43 -9.46 -8.44 14.49
C VAL A 43 -8.94 -9.87 14.34
N PRO A 44 -7.61 -10.09 14.28
CA PRO A 44 -7.07 -11.42 14.18
C PRO A 44 -7.27 -12.21 15.46
N THR A 45 -7.71 -13.47 15.34
CA THR A 45 -7.93 -14.37 16.49
C THR A 45 -6.74 -15.27 16.78
N ASN A 46 -5.92 -15.53 15.78
CA ASN A 46 -4.76 -16.43 15.85
C ASN A 46 -3.40 -15.69 15.96
N LEU A 47 -3.37 -14.38 15.82
CA LEU A 47 -2.15 -13.56 15.97
C LEU A 47 -2.32 -12.59 17.13
N LYS A 48 -1.42 -12.66 18.12
CA LYS A 48 -1.47 -11.79 19.32
C LYS A 48 -0.74 -10.47 19.15
N SER A 49 0.20 -10.41 18.21
CA SER A 49 1.00 -9.22 17.96
C SER A 49 1.27 -9.07 16.46
N SER A 50 1.47 -7.81 16.06
CA SER A 50 1.78 -7.50 14.67
C SER A 50 3.12 -8.14 14.23
N PRO A 51 3.16 -8.86 13.10
CA PRO A 51 4.40 -9.40 12.56
C PRO A 51 5.36 -8.30 12.07
N PHE A 52 4.87 -7.06 11.96
CA PHE A 52 5.65 -5.89 11.50
C PHE A 52 6.09 -4.99 12.66
N GLY A 53 5.95 -5.46 13.91
CA GLY A 53 6.27 -4.69 15.12
C GLY A 53 5.35 -3.48 15.27
N ALA A 54 5.92 -2.35 15.69
CA ALA A 54 5.18 -1.11 15.90
C ALA A 54 4.93 -0.29 14.61
N LYS A 55 5.21 -0.86 13.44
CA LYS A 55 5.04 -0.16 12.16
C LYS A 55 3.62 -0.34 11.64
N GLU A 56 2.97 0.78 11.33
CA GLU A 56 1.77 0.78 10.52
C GLU A 56 2.17 0.58 9.05
N VAL A 57 1.58 -0.42 8.38
CA VAL A 57 1.89 -0.75 7.00
C VAL A 57 0.64 -1.17 6.23
N ARG A 58 0.64 -0.95 4.92
CA ARG A 58 -0.31 -1.60 4.03
C ARG A 58 0.13 -3.05 3.80
N ALA A 59 -0.82 -3.97 3.73
CA ALA A 59 -0.54 -5.38 3.56
C ALA A 59 -1.62 -6.08 2.73
N LEU A 60 -1.22 -7.13 2.03
CA LEU A 60 -2.14 -8.13 1.52
C LEU A 60 -2.37 -9.17 2.61
N VAL A 61 -3.59 -9.62 2.75
CA VAL A 61 -3.98 -10.64 3.72
C VAL A 61 -4.82 -11.72 3.04
N ASN A 62 -4.60 -12.98 3.43
CA ASN A 62 -5.58 -14.03 3.25
C ASN A 62 -6.09 -14.44 4.62
N TYR A 63 -7.40 -14.44 4.79
CA TYR A 63 -8.05 -14.76 6.05
C TYR A 63 -9.34 -15.54 5.84
N THR A 64 -9.77 -16.20 6.91
CA THR A 64 -11.07 -16.85 7.03
C THR A 64 -11.87 -16.16 8.12
N GLU A 65 -13.11 -15.76 7.84
CA GLU A 65 -13.98 -15.20 8.88
C GLU A 65 -14.32 -16.29 9.90
N THR A 66 -14.20 -15.95 11.18
CA THR A 66 -14.60 -16.85 12.25
C THR A 66 -16.09 -16.70 12.54
N ASN A 67 -16.75 -17.79 13.01
CA ASN A 67 -18.17 -17.78 13.36
C ASN A 67 -18.49 -17.00 14.66
N VAL A 68 -17.63 -16.11 15.08
CA VAL A 68 -17.86 -15.25 16.23
C VAL A 68 -18.72 -14.08 15.78
N SER A 69 -19.95 -14.01 16.28
CA SER A 69 -20.84 -12.89 15.97
C SER A 69 -20.30 -11.62 16.61
N PRO A 70 -19.89 -10.62 15.82
CA PRO A 70 -19.40 -9.37 16.37
C PRO A 70 -20.56 -8.60 17.02
N GLN A 71 -20.29 -7.96 18.16
CA GLN A 71 -21.24 -7.04 18.80
C GLN A 71 -21.36 -5.74 17.98
N ASP A 72 -20.35 -5.44 17.20
CA ASP A 72 -20.28 -4.31 16.29
C ASP A 72 -20.24 -4.81 14.83
N LYS A 73 -21.11 -4.27 13.98
CA LYS A 73 -21.18 -4.63 12.56
C LYS A 73 -19.93 -4.27 11.78
N ASN A 74 -19.16 -3.32 12.27
CA ASN A 74 -17.94 -2.81 11.63
C ASN A 74 -16.70 -3.59 12.08
N THR A 75 -16.83 -4.50 13.05
CA THR A 75 -15.73 -5.33 13.54
C THR A 75 -15.96 -6.78 13.14
N ARG A 76 -15.01 -7.38 12.43
CA ARG A 76 -15.01 -8.79 12.06
C ARG A 76 -13.85 -9.51 12.70
N TYR A 77 -14.10 -10.68 13.24
CA TYR A 77 -13.06 -11.54 13.79
C TYR A 77 -12.63 -12.55 12.74
N VAL A 78 -11.31 -12.66 12.53
CA VAL A 78 -10.74 -13.45 11.44
C VAL A 78 -9.59 -14.32 11.90
N GLU A 79 -9.42 -15.47 11.26
CA GLU A 79 -8.22 -16.28 11.31
C GLU A 79 -7.34 -15.92 10.12
N VAL A 80 -6.15 -15.40 10.38
CA VAL A 80 -5.20 -14.99 9.34
C VAL A 80 -4.43 -16.20 8.88
N ASN A 81 -4.54 -16.55 7.59
CA ASN A 81 -3.78 -17.62 6.96
C ASN A 81 -2.37 -17.15 6.59
N TRP A 82 -2.26 -15.96 6.00
CA TRP A 82 -1.01 -15.26 5.77
C TRP A 82 -1.23 -13.74 5.67
N LEU A 83 -0.17 -13.00 5.91
CA LEU A 83 -0.15 -11.54 5.90
C LEU A 83 1.20 -11.07 5.35
N ASP A 84 1.19 -10.34 4.24
CA ASP A 84 2.39 -9.88 3.55
C ASP A 84 2.38 -8.36 3.37
N SER A 85 3.43 -7.69 3.84
CA SER A 85 3.50 -6.23 3.83
C SER A 85 3.81 -5.69 2.44
N ILE A 86 3.12 -4.62 2.06
CA ILE A 86 3.44 -3.81 0.90
C ILE A 86 4.44 -2.73 1.33
N ARG A 87 5.46 -2.48 0.51
CA ARG A 87 6.38 -1.38 0.78
C ARG A 87 5.61 -0.06 0.89
N THR A 88 5.62 0.50 2.09
CA THR A 88 4.90 1.72 2.43
C THR A 88 5.88 2.87 2.63
N LYS A 89 5.62 4.02 1.99
CA LYS A 89 6.46 5.22 2.02
C LYS A 89 5.62 6.45 2.38
N LEU A 90 6.30 7.49 2.84
CA LEU A 90 5.74 8.85 2.85
C LEU A 90 6.00 9.50 1.49
N PRO A 91 5.14 10.42 1.05
CA PRO A 91 5.46 11.33 -0.05
C PRO A 91 6.67 12.18 0.27
N VAL A 92 7.31 12.71 -0.76
CA VAL A 92 8.44 13.64 -0.67
C VAL A 92 8.05 14.99 -1.29
N GLU A 93 8.61 16.07 -0.78
CA GLU A 93 8.39 17.40 -1.36
C GLU A 93 9.18 17.56 -2.65
N THR A 94 8.63 18.33 -3.59
CA THR A 94 9.31 18.70 -4.83
C THR A 94 10.58 19.49 -4.56
N LEU A 95 11.61 19.25 -5.39
CA LEU A 95 12.84 20.04 -5.47
C LEU A 95 12.85 20.88 -6.77
N GLY A 96 11.69 21.03 -7.41
CA GLY A 96 11.53 21.76 -8.66
C GLY A 96 12.28 21.09 -9.81
N GLU A 97 13.11 21.85 -10.52
CA GLU A 97 13.87 21.33 -11.67
C GLU A 97 14.79 20.14 -11.36
N GLN A 98 15.06 19.89 -10.07
CA GLN A 98 15.93 18.79 -9.63
C GLN A 98 15.17 17.45 -9.45
N ASP A 99 13.86 17.45 -9.53
CA ASP A 99 13.04 16.25 -9.29
C ASP A 99 13.45 15.07 -10.16
N ALA A 100 13.62 15.29 -11.47
CA ALA A 100 14.04 14.23 -12.40
C ALA A 100 15.41 13.63 -12.02
N ALA A 101 16.36 14.47 -11.64
CA ALA A 101 17.70 14.02 -11.25
C ALA A 101 17.71 13.29 -9.89
N LYS A 102 16.82 13.68 -8.97
CA LYS A 102 16.78 13.14 -7.61
C LYS A 102 15.87 11.94 -7.46
N PHE A 103 14.70 11.96 -8.09
CA PHE A 103 13.64 10.97 -7.92
C PHE A 103 13.46 10.06 -9.14
N GLY A 104 14.15 10.35 -10.25
CA GLY A 104 14.09 9.63 -11.50
C GLY A 104 13.06 10.20 -12.47
N ASP A 105 13.17 9.75 -13.71
CA ASP A 105 12.27 10.10 -14.82
C ASP A 105 12.04 8.91 -15.76
N ASP A 106 12.26 7.70 -15.28
CA ASP A 106 12.01 6.49 -16.03
C ASP A 106 10.50 6.20 -16.12
N PRO A 107 10.05 5.59 -17.23
CA PRO A 107 8.63 5.31 -17.40
C PRO A 107 8.15 4.15 -16.49
N VAL A 108 6.90 4.24 -16.06
CA VAL A 108 6.20 3.20 -15.30
C VAL A 108 4.73 3.18 -15.71
N GLU A 109 4.12 1.99 -15.76
CA GLU A 109 2.66 1.87 -15.91
C GLU A 109 2.00 1.65 -14.56
N ILE A 110 0.80 2.19 -14.40
CA ILE A 110 -0.09 1.88 -13.29
C ILE A 110 -1.15 0.90 -13.80
N VAL A 111 -1.20 -0.27 -13.18
CA VAL A 111 -2.18 -1.32 -13.52
C VAL A 111 -3.46 -1.05 -12.74
N GLN A 112 -4.55 -0.82 -13.46
CA GLN A 112 -5.87 -0.59 -12.88
C GLN A 112 -6.50 -1.93 -12.48
N ASP A 113 -6.47 -2.23 -11.20
CA ASP A 113 -7.13 -3.39 -10.61
C ASP A 113 -7.58 -3.09 -9.17
N TRP A 114 -8.03 -4.09 -8.43
CA TRP A 114 -8.57 -3.93 -7.09
C TRP A 114 -7.54 -3.48 -6.02
N VAL A 115 -6.23 -3.64 -6.28
CA VAL A 115 -5.17 -3.16 -5.36
C VAL A 115 -4.69 -1.76 -5.68
N THR A 116 -5.04 -1.21 -6.86
CA THR A 116 -4.78 0.18 -7.20
C THR A 116 -5.93 1.05 -6.70
N VAL A 117 -5.80 1.51 -5.47
CA VAL A 117 -6.89 2.16 -4.72
C VAL A 117 -6.36 3.23 -3.77
N ALA A 118 -7.20 4.23 -3.52
CA ALA A 118 -6.98 5.26 -2.50
C ALA A 118 -8.01 5.07 -1.37
N GLU A 119 -7.57 4.57 -0.22
CA GLU A 119 -8.43 4.29 0.93
C GLU A 119 -7.64 4.37 2.24
N ASP A 120 -8.33 4.61 3.35
CA ASP A 120 -7.75 4.66 4.69
C ASP A 120 -6.53 5.59 4.79
N GLY A 121 -6.51 6.68 4.00
CA GLY A 121 -5.40 7.61 3.93
C GLY A 121 -4.17 7.13 3.17
N TYR A 122 -4.27 6.02 2.45
CA TYR A 122 -3.19 5.47 1.63
C TYR A 122 -3.56 5.45 0.15
N LEU A 123 -2.61 5.80 -0.71
CA LEU A 123 -2.63 5.50 -2.13
C LEU A 123 -1.79 4.24 -2.35
N THR A 124 -2.46 3.14 -2.70
CA THR A 124 -1.79 1.88 -3.05
C THR A 124 -1.82 1.71 -4.56
N LEU A 125 -0.68 1.39 -5.14
CA LEU A 125 -0.51 1.26 -6.57
C LEU A 125 0.09 -0.10 -6.92
N ARG A 126 -0.49 -0.77 -7.92
CA ARG A 126 0.18 -1.81 -8.68
C ARG A 126 0.86 -1.17 -9.87
N ILE A 127 2.18 -1.19 -9.84
CA ILE A 127 2.99 -0.66 -10.93
C ILE A 127 3.49 -1.79 -11.83
N ARG A 128 3.77 -1.47 -13.08
CA ARG A 128 4.37 -2.36 -14.06
C ARG A 128 5.50 -1.64 -14.77
N THR A 129 6.65 -2.27 -14.84
CA THR A 129 7.81 -1.78 -15.58
C THR A 129 8.65 -2.93 -16.12
N LEU A 130 9.78 -2.62 -16.76
CA LEU A 130 10.71 -3.61 -17.28
C LEU A 130 11.73 -3.97 -16.21
N TRP A 131 12.07 -5.26 -16.11
CA TRP A 131 13.04 -5.81 -15.17
C TRP A 131 14.00 -6.74 -15.90
N SER A 132 15.31 -6.45 -15.84
CA SER A 132 16.34 -7.33 -16.40
C SER A 132 16.80 -8.39 -15.39
N SER A 133 16.66 -8.09 -14.11
CA SER A 133 17.07 -8.95 -13.00
C SER A 133 16.09 -8.87 -11.84
N PRO A 134 15.75 -10.00 -11.18
CA PRO A 134 14.93 -10.00 -9.97
C PRO A 134 15.62 -9.32 -8.77
N HIS A 135 16.91 -9.02 -8.88
CA HIS A 135 17.69 -8.31 -7.86
C HIS A 135 17.86 -6.82 -8.15
N ALA A 136 17.41 -6.34 -9.31
CA ALA A 136 17.43 -4.92 -9.62
C ALA A 136 16.50 -4.15 -8.69
N THR A 137 16.98 -3.03 -8.16
CA THR A 137 16.19 -2.18 -7.25
C THR A 137 15.65 -0.99 -8.03
N HIS A 138 14.34 -0.93 -8.15
CA HIS A 138 13.64 0.24 -8.67
C HIS A 138 13.18 1.11 -7.52
N VAL A 139 13.28 2.42 -7.67
CA VAL A 139 12.86 3.39 -6.64
C VAL A 139 11.68 4.18 -7.15
N LEU A 140 10.58 4.16 -6.39
CA LEU A 140 9.41 4.98 -6.66
C LEU A 140 9.26 6.02 -5.55
N ASN A 141 8.96 7.25 -5.95
CA ASN A 141 8.65 8.34 -5.04
C ASN A 141 7.35 9.01 -5.50
N LEU A 142 6.52 9.36 -4.53
CA LEU A 142 5.36 10.20 -4.76
C LEU A 142 5.74 11.63 -4.35
N VAL A 143 5.76 12.53 -5.31
CA VAL A 143 6.20 13.91 -5.13
C VAL A 143 5.00 14.80 -4.92
N THR A 144 5.05 15.65 -3.90
CA THR A 144 4.04 16.67 -3.55
C THR A 144 4.54 18.07 -3.83
N GLY A 145 3.62 19.04 -3.92
CA GLY A 145 3.98 20.44 -4.11
C GLY A 145 4.45 20.80 -5.53
N THR A 146 4.25 19.91 -6.50
CA THR A 146 4.53 20.19 -7.93
C THR A 146 3.56 21.23 -8.51
N ASN A 147 2.37 21.34 -7.93
CA ASN A 147 1.42 22.39 -8.21
C ASN A 147 1.15 23.20 -6.94
N PRO A 148 1.63 24.46 -6.84
CA PRO A 148 1.40 25.29 -5.65
C PRO A 148 -0.07 25.64 -5.38
N GLU A 149 -0.92 25.57 -6.39
CA GLU A 149 -2.35 25.89 -6.28
C GLU A 149 -3.20 24.67 -5.87
N ASP A 150 -2.65 23.44 -6.04
CA ASP A 150 -3.35 22.21 -5.70
C ASP A 150 -2.43 21.22 -4.95
N PRO A 151 -2.51 21.16 -3.62
CA PRO A 151 -1.66 20.26 -2.81
C PRO A 151 -2.00 18.78 -3.02
N TYR A 152 -3.11 18.47 -3.68
CA TYR A 152 -3.53 17.10 -3.99
C TYR A 152 -3.19 16.66 -5.43
N GLU A 153 -2.53 17.52 -6.21
CA GLU A 153 -1.90 17.12 -7.45
C GLU A 153 -0.52 16.53 -7.13
N LEU A 154 -0.40 15.23 -7.31
CA LEU A 154 0.76 14.42 -6.94
C LEU A 154 1.44 13.87 -8.20
N GLU A 155 2.76 13.65 -8.14
CA GLU A 155 3.50 13.08 -9.25
C GLU A 155 4.24 11.81 -8.81
N LEU A 156 3.96 10.68 -9.49
CA LEU A 156 4.74 9.46 -9.30
C LEU A 156 6.00 9.52 -10.14
N ARG A 157 7.14 9.46 -9.47
CA ARG A 157 8.48 9.41 -10.07
C ARG A 157 9.07 8.02 -9.91
N HIS A 158 9.73 7.55 -10.97
CA HIS A 158 10.37 6.25 -11.04
C HIS A 158 11.83 6.39 -11.46
N ASP A 159 12.71 5.76 -10.69
CA ASP A 159 14.13 5.62 -11.00
C ASP A 159 14.45 4.12 -11.07
N ALA A 160 14.63 3.64 -12.29
CA ALA A 160 14.95 2.25 -12.57
C ALA A 160 16.41 1.90 -12.24
N LYS A 161 17.24 2.86 -11.80
CA LYS A 161 18.67 2.67 -11.55
C LYS A 161 19.43 2.07 -12.72
N GLY A 162 18.99 2.41 -13.95
CA GLY A 162 19.58 1.91 -15.20
C GLY A 162 19.02 0.56 -15.65
N ASP A 163 18.11 -0.05 -14.91
CA ASP A 163 17.43 -1.30 -15.30
C ASP A 163 16.19 -1.00 -16.14
N THR A 164 16.42 -0.58 -17.38
CA THR A 164 15.36 -0.11 -18.30
C THR A 164 14.98 -1.13 -19.37
N ASN A 165 15.48 -2.34 -19.28
CA ASN A 165 15.27 -3.42 -20.24
C ASN A 165 14.80 -4.69 -19.55
N GLY A 166 14.42 -5.71 -20.33
CA GLY A 166 14.06 -7.01 -19.80
C GLY A 166 12.59 -7.35 -19.99
N ASN A 167 12.03 -8.09 -19.03
CA ASN A 167 10.65 -8.55 -19.07
C ASN A 167 9.74 -7.63 -18.26
N TRP A 168 8.46 -7.56 -18.65
CA TRP A 168 7.45 -6.90 -17.85
C TRP A 168 7.28 -7.61 -16.51
N GLY A 169 7.32 -6.83 -15.44
CA GLY A 169 7.07 -7.29 -14.08
C GLY A 169 6.22 -6.29 -13.31
N ASP A 170 5.49 -6.78 -12.33
CA ASP A 170 4.61 -5.98 -11.48
C ASP A 170 5.17 -5.91 -10.07
N ALA A 171 4.92 -4.78 -9.40
CA ALA A 171 5.20 -4.59 -7.98
C ALA A 171 4.11 -3.76 -7.31
N LEU A 172 4.01 -3.87 -5.99
CA LEU A 172 3.10 -3.07 -5.19
C LEU A 172 3.87 -2.06 -4.35
N ILE A 173 3.32 -0.85 -4.27
CA ILE A 173 3.80 0.20 -3.39
C ILE A 173 2.62 0.96 -2.80
N ALA A 174 2.76 1.42 -1.57
CA ALA A 174 1.77 2.26 -0.90
C ALA A 174 2.39 3.57 -0.41
N PHE A 175 1.63 4.65 -0.48
CA PHE A 175 2.02 5.95 0.03
C PHE A 175 1.03 6.41 1.09
N ASN A 176 1.54 6.73 2.28
CA ASN A 176 0.73 7.28 3.37
C ASN A 176 0.52 8.77 3.14
N LEU A 177 -0.73 9.16 2.88
CA LEU A 177 -1.14 10.53 2.55
C LEU A 177 -1.76 11.27 3.75
N ASN A 178 -1.86 10.62 4.92
CA ASN A 178 -2.50 11.21 6.10
C ASN A 178 -1.81 12.47 6.64
N LYS A 179 -0.60 12.79 6.14
CA LYS A 179 0.15 14.01 6.49
C LYS A 179 0.06 15.12 5.43
N LEU A 180 -0.71 14.91 4.36
CA LEU A 180 -0.93 15.98 3.38
C LEU A 180 -1.69 17.16 4.01
N PRO A 181 -1.42 18.40 3.57
CA PRO A 181 -2.17 19.57 4.03
C PRO A 181 -3.68 19.39 3.83
N GLY A 182 -4.48 19.71 4.85
CA GLY A 182 -5.94 19.56 4.78
C GLY A 182 -6.47 18.13 4.93
N ALA A 183 -5.63 17.18 5.33
CA ALA A 183 -6.06 15.81 5.66
C ALA A 183 -7.20 15.76 6.69
N ASP A 184 -7.28 16.76 7.58
CA ASP A 184 -8.36 16.90 8.58
C ASP A 184 -9.75 17.17 7.97
N ALA A 185 -9.84 17.54 6.69
CA ALA A 185 -11.09 17.83 6.00
C ALA A 185 -11.89 16.55 5.62
N GLY A 186 -11.37 15.37 5.86
CA GLY A 186 -12.03 14.09 5.67
C GLY A 186 -11.84 13.49 4.27
N LYS A 187 -12.46 14.03 3.23
CA LYS A 187 -12.33 13.53 1.83
C LYS A 187 -11.55 14.50 0.97
N ALA A 188 -10.66 13.96 0.14
CA ALA A 188 -9.92 14.72 -0.86
C ALA A 188 -9.96 14.02 -2.21
N GLY A 189 -10.03 14.79 -3.29
CA GLY A 189 -9.76 14.31 -4.64
C GLY A 189 -8.25 14.40 -4.89
N ILE A 190 -7.62 13.31 -5.27
CA ILE A 190 -6.21 13.25 -5.62
C ILE A 190 -6.09 13.15 -7.13
N LYS A 191 -5.26 13.98 -7.72
CA LYS A 191 -4.85 13.87 -9.11
C LYS A 191 -3.42 13.36 -9.17
N LEU A 192 -3.25 12.12 -9.60
CA LEU A 192 -1.95 11.49 -9.78
C LEU A 192 -1.47 11.65 -11.21
N LYS A 193 -0.26 12.16 -11.41
CA LYS A 193 0.44 12.24 -12.68
C LYS A 193 1.64 11.29 -12.69
N TRP A 194 1.97 10.74 -13.84
CA TRP A 194 3.18 9.92 -14.01
C TRP A 194 3.62 9.86 -15.47
N LYS A 195 4.88 9.56 -15.67
CA LYS A 195 5.43 9.25 -16.99
C LYS A 195 5.23 7.77 -17.30
N SER A 196 4.45 7.48 -18.33
CA SER A 196 4.21 6.15 -18.85
C SER A 196 5.13 5.88 -20.05
N PHE A 197 5.21 4.63 -20.49
CA PHE A 197 5.93 4.26 -21.73
C PHE A 197 5.32 4.87 -23.01
N THR A 198 4.10 5.39 -22.91
CA THR A 198 3.38 6.04 -24.01
C THR A 198 3.24 7.57 -23.84
N GLY A 199 3.92 8.16 -22.87
CA GLY A 199 3.88 9.58 -22.55
C GLY A 199 3.27 9.85 -21.18
N GLU A 200 3.05 11.14 -20.88
CA GLU A 200 2.44 11.56 -19.62
C GLU A 200 1.00 11.06 -19.48
N LYS A 201 0.67 10.54 -18.29
CA LYS A 201 -0.66 10.09 -17.91
C LYS A 201 -1.10 10.70 -16.59
N SER A 202 -2.40 10.69 -16.36
CA SER A 202 -2.99 11.06 -15.07
C SER A 202 -4.19 10.20 -14.75
N ALA A 203 -4.47 10.08 -13.43
CA ALA A 203 -5.67 9.46 -12.90
C ALA A 203 -6.15 10.23 -11.68
N GLU A 204 -7.46 10.16 -11.42
CA GLU A 204 -8.08 10.78 -10.25
C GLU A 204 -8.54 9.69 -9.29
N PHE A 205 -8.35 9.95 -7.99
CA PHE A 205 -8.79 9.09 -6.90
C PHE A 205 -9.52 9.92 -5.86
N GLU A 206 -10.59 9.37 -5.30
CA GLU A 206 -11.16 9.91 -4.06
C GLU A 206 -10.56 9.15 -2.89
N ILE A 207 -10.05 9.89 -1.90
CA ILE A 207 -9.50 9.32 -0.68
C ILE A 207 -10.19 9.91 0.54
N LYS A 208 -10.45 9.05 1.54
CA LYS A 208 -10.82 9.47 2.87
C LYS A 208 -9.58 9.41 3.75
N MET A 209 -9.21 10.56 4.27
CA MET A 209 -8.08 10.67 5.21
C MET A 209 -8.54 10.24 6.60
N ARG A 210 -7.65 9.58 7.33
CA ARG A 210 -7.87 9.35 8.75
C ARG A 210 -7.53 10.62 9.54
N PRO A 211 -8.34 10.97 10.57
CA PRO A 211 -7.92 12.00 11.50
C PRO A 211 -6.60 11.56 12.15
N LEU A 212 -5.61 12.45 12.17
CA LEU A 212 -4.33 12.19 12.83
C LEU A 212 -4.61 11.80 14.30
N LYS A 213 -4.36 10.54 14.65
CA LYS A 213 -4.19 10.18 16.07
C LYS A 213 -3.03 11.05 16.55
N GLN A 214 -3.22 11.81 17.64
CA GLN A 214 -2.17 12.63 18.25
C GLN A 214 -0.89 11.78 18.29
N GLU A 215 0.17 12.27 17.67
CA GLU A 215 1.46 11.60 17.68
C GLU A 215 1.88 11.41 19.14
N ILE A 216 1.86 10.18 19.60
CA ILE A 216 2.70 9.77 20.72
C ILE A 216 4.11 9.89 20.17
N ASP A 217 4.89 10.84 20.69
CA ASP A 217 6.22 11.25 20.26
C ASP A 217 7.04 10.12 19.62
N ALA A 218 7.05 10.06 18.29
CA ALA A 218 7.92 9.18 17.51
C ALA A 218 9.39 9.64 17.50
N TYR A 219 9.75 10.64 18.31
CA TYR A 219 11.09 11.22 18.37
C TYR A 219 12.15 10.34 19.06
N ASN A 220 11.78 9.18 19.61
CA ASN A 220 12.72 8.30 20.29
C ASN A 220 12.98 6.94 19.65
N ILE A 221 12.52 6.67 18.43
CA ILE A 221 12.92 5.48 17.71
C ILE A 221 14.23 5.77 16.98
N ARG A 222 15.35 5.39 17.61
CA ARG A 222 16.65 5.32 16.93
C ARG A 222 16.54 4.27 15.82
N TYR A 223 16.60 4.73 14.58
CA TYR A 223 16.81 3.84 13.43
C TYR A 223 18.18 3.19 13.60
N SER A 224 18.21 1.94 14.02
CA SER A 224 19.40 1.12 13.95
C SER A 224 19.56 0.61 12.51
N ASN A 225 20.52 1.25 11.84
CA ASN A 225 21.38 0.75 10.77
C ASN A 225 20.78 0.03 9.54
N GLY A 226 20.93 0.73 8.40
CA GLY A 226 21.50 0.11 7.20
C GLY A 226 20.51 -0.39 6.17
N ILE A 227 19.72 0.53 5.59
CA ILE A 227 19.35 0.44 4.17
C ILE A 227 19.28 1.89 3.68
N GLU A 228 20.22 2.28 2.83
CA GLU A 228 20.23 3.53 2.07
C GLU A 228 19.24 3.47 0.90
#